data_e213685095cd8f5792e7a39f905b717a
#
_entry.id   e213685095cd8f5792e7a39f905b717a
#
_cell.length_a   1.000
_cell.length_b   1.000
_cell.length_c   1.000
_cell.angle_alpha   90.00
_cell.angle_beta   90.00
_cell.angle_gamma   90.00
#
_symmetry.space_group_name_H-M   'P 1'
#
loop_
_entity.id
_entity.type
_entity.pdbx_description
1 polymer ?
#
loop_
_entity_poly.entity_id
_entity_poly.type
_entity_poly.pdbx_seq_one_letter_code
_entity_poly.pdbx_strand_id
1 'polypeptide(L)'
;MIIDFHTHIFPDKIAAKTIAYLSEKGNTKAYGEATLDAIRRDMKKNAIDKCVILPVATSAKQVESINSMAAKINGTDGIIYAGAIHPQCENVEEILDFIKESGLFGIKIHPDYQGERFDCAAYIKIMKEAAKRDLITVTHAGVDIGYPDDVHCTPDMVIHVLDSLSGIIDNKLVLAHMGGCDLPDEVLEKLVGKPVYFDTSFVLDRYTEKCREIIEKHGADKILFATDYPWSDAKKFVDIIRSYGFSKDENDKIFFKNAVKLAKIK
;
A
#
# COMPACT_ATOMS: atom_id res chain seq x y z
N MET A 1 -9.86 13.63 11.37
CA MET A 1 -8.67 13.40 10.52
C MET A 1 -8.91 12.17 9.66
N ILE A 2 -8.50 12.23 8.39
CA ILE A 2 -8.50 11.10 7.46
C ILE A 2 -7.14 11.05 6.79
N ILE A 3 -6.48 9.90 6.81
CA ILE A 3 -5.22 9.63 6.11
C ILE A 3 -5.48 8.54 5.08
N ASP A 4 -5.30 8.86 3.81
CA ASP A 4 -5.36 7.87 2.74
C ASP A 4 -4.00 7.18 2.63
N PHE A 5 -3.91 5.92 3.06
CA PHE A 5 -2.64 5.20 3.20
C PHE A 5 -2.13 4.56 1.91
N HIS A 6 -2.90 4.61 0.82
CA HIS A 6 -2.49 3.99 -0.44
C HIS A 6 -2.91 4.86 -1.63
N THR A 7 -1.95 5.59 -2.16
CA THR A 7 -2.17 6.44 -3.32
C THR A 7 -0.97 6.38 -4.28
N HIS A 8 -1.22 6.65 -5.56
CA HIS A 8 -0.21 6.66 -6.61
C HIS A 8 -0.19 7.99 -7.34
N ILE A 9 1.00 8.50 -7.59
CA ILE A 9 1.23 9.62 -8.51
C ILE A 9 2.43 9.33 -9.40
N PHE A 10 2.46 10.01 -10.53
CA PHE A 10 3.53 9.91 -11.53
C PHE A 10 4.06 11.31 -11.84
N PRO A 11 5.32 11.44 -12.30
CA PRO A 11 5.82 12.70 -12.83
C PRO A 11 4.90 13.22 -13.96
N ASP A 12 4.64 14.53 -13.99
CA ASP A 12 3.67 15.16 -14.91
C ASP A 12 3.88 14.75 -16.38
N LYS A 13 5.15 14.64 -16.80
CA LYS A 13 5.50 14.26 -18.16
C LYS A 13 4.99 12.90 -18.62
N ILE A 14 4.76 11.98 -17.68
CA ILE A 14 4.36 10.61 -17.99
C ILE A 14 2.98 10.24 -17.43
N ALA A 15 2.42 11.03 -16.50
CA ALA A 15 1.20 10.70 -15.76
C ALA A 15 0.04 10.33 -16.70
N ALA A 16 -0.31 11.20 -17.65
CA ALA A 16 -1.43 10.96 -18.57
C ALA A 16 -1.27 9.66 -19.38
N LYS A 17 -0.06 9.42 -19.92
CA LYS A 17 0.23 8.19 -20.68
C LYS A 17 0.18 6.95 -19.79
N THR A 18 0.73 7.05 -18.58
CA THR A 18 0.75 5.93 -17.62
C THR A 18 -0.66 5.57 -17.18
N ILE A 19 -1.50 6.56 -16.86
CA ILE A 19 -2.89 6.33 -16.48
C ILE A 19 -3.69 5.71 -17.64
N ALA A 20 -3.53 6.20 -18.86
CA ALA A 20 -4.20 5.61 -20.02
C ALA A 20 -3.81 4.13 -20.22
N TYR A 21 -2.51 3.83 -20.17
CA TYR A 21 -2.01 2.47 -20.29
C TYR A 21 -2.52 1.53 -19.18
N LEU A 22 -2.47 1.97 -17.91
CA LEU A 22 -2.92 1.15 -16.78
C LEU A 22 -4.43 0.97 -16.77
N SER A 23 -5.21 2.01 -17.14
CA SER A 23 -6.66 1.92 -17.29
C SER A 23 -7.07 0.91 -18.36
N GLU A 24 -6.40 0.92 -19.50
CA GLU A 24 -6.64 -0.04 -20.59
C GLU A 24 -6.26 -1.46 -20.15
N LYS A 25 -5.07 -1.63 -19.57
CA LYS A 25 -4.55 -2.93 -19.15
C LYS A 25 -5.42 -3.60 -18.07
N GLY A 26 -5.85 -2.83 -17.07
CA GLY A 26 -6.69 -3.33 -15.97
C GLY A 26 -8.19 -3.22 -16.25
N ASN A 27 -8.61 -2.74 -17.44
CA ASN A 27 -10.01 -2.44 -17.74
C ASN A 27 -10.71 -1.67 -16.61
N THR A 28 -10.05 -0.62 -16.10
CA THR A 28 -10.50 0.15 -14.95
C THR A 28 -10.50 1.65 -15.24
N LYS A 29 -11.36 2.38 -14.52
CA LYS A 29 -11.48 3.84 -14.64
C LYS A 29 -10.58 4.53 -13.61
N ALA A 30 -9.82 5.53 -14.06
CA ALA A 30 -9.17 6.46 -13.15
C ALA A 30 -10.12 7.59 -12.72
N TYR A 31 -10.07 7.97 -11.45
CA TYR A 31 -10.83 9.07 -10.85
C TYR A 31 -10.02 10.36 -10.73
N GLY A 32 -8.73 10.32 -11.09
CA GLY A 32 -7.82 11.46 -11.03
C GLY A 32 -6.69 11.38 -12.05
N GLU A 33 -5.96 12.49 -12.20
CA GLU A 33 -4.86 12.62 -13.16
C GLU A 33 -3.53 12.02 -12.65
N ALA A 34 -3.48 11.59 -11.40
CA ALA A 34 -2.32 11.02 -10.71
C ALA A 34 -1.03 11.85 -10.83
N THR A 35 -1.14 13.18 -10.74
CA THR A 35 -0.01 14.10 -10.56
C THR A 35 0.02 14.64 -9.14
N LEU A 36 1.14 15.26 -8.72
CA LEU A 36 1.24 15.85 -7.38
C LEU A 36 0.19 16.94 -7.15
N ASP A 37 -0.08 17.77 -8.13
CA ASP A 37 -1.10 18.83 -8.01
C ASP A 37 -2.51 18.25 -8.06
N ALA A 38 -2.73 17.20 -8.81
CA ALA A 38 -4.04 16.52 -8.88
C ALA A 38 -4.41 15.88 -7.55
N ILE A 39 -3.48 15.17 -6.90
CA ILE A 39 -3.77 14.54 -5.60
C ILE A 39 -4.02 15.59 -4.51
N ARG A 40 -3.31 16.73 -4.51
CA ARG A 40 -3.58 17.84 -3.60
C ARG A 40 -5.00 18.40 -3.78
N ARG A 41 -5.47 18.55 -5.02
CA ARG A 41 -6.85 18.94 -5.32
C ARG A 41 -7.85 17.90 -4.82
N ASP A 42 -7.56 16.61 -5.03
CA ASP A 42 -8.41 15.52 -4.60
C ASP A 42 -8.51 15.43 -3.07
N MET A 43 -7.40 15.53 -2.36
CA MET A 43 -7.37 15.61 -0.89
C MET A 43 -8.29 16.71 -0.37
N LYS A 44 -8.17 17.93 -0.92
CA LYS A 44 -9.01 19.07 -0.54
C LYS A 44 -10.50 18.81 -0.83
N LYS A 45 -10.81 18.27 -2.01
CA LYS A 45 -12.18 17.96 -2.44
C LYS A 45 -12.85 16.94 -1.51
N ASN A 46 -12.10 15.91 -1.08
CA ASN A 46 -12.63 14.79 -0.30
C ASN A 46 -12.37 14.91 1.21
N ALA A 47 -11.87 16.06 1.68
CA ALA A 47 -11.51 16.28 3.08
C ALA A 47 -10.52 15.23 3.64
N ILE A 48 -9.56 14.82 2.82
CA ILE A 48 -8.43 13.99 3.21
C ILE A 48 -7.34 14.90 3.76
N ASP A 49 -6.91 14.66 4.99
CA ASP A 49 -5.92 15.51 5.66
C ASP A 49 -4.49 15.20 5.21
N LYS A 50 -4.19 13.93 4.98
CA LYS A 50 -2.87 13.45 4.52
C LYS A 50 -3.04 12.28 3.56
N CYS A 51 -2.07 12.10 2.66
CA CYS A 51 -2.01 10.90 1.83
C CYS A 51 -0.60 10.29 1.82
N VAL A 52 -0.56 8.98 1.68
CA VAL A 52 0.67 8.19 1.57
C VAL A 52 0.86 7.78 0.11
N ILE A 53 1.94 8.27 -0.49
CA ILE A 53 2.32 7.89 -1.84
C ILE A 53 3.15 6.62 -1.79
N LEU A 54 2.71 5.61 -2.54
CA LEU A 54 3.34 4.30 -2.66
C LEU A 54 3.93 4.13 -4.07
N PRO A 55 5.18 4.53 -4.32
CA PRO A 55 5.76 4.46 -5.65
C PRO A 55 6.16 3.03 -6.01
N VAL A 56 5.95 2.63 -7.26
CA VAL A 56 6.35 1.32 -7.77
C VAL A 56 7.50 1.47 -8.75
N ALA A 57 8.66 0.88 -8.42
CA ALA A 57 9.77 0.71 -9.36
C ALA A 57 9.57 -0.59 -10.14
N THR A 58 9.30 -0.52 -11.43
CA THR A 58 9.13 -1.70 -12.30
C THR A 58 10.47 -2.21 -12.87
N SER A 59 11.56 -1.56 -12.50
CA SER A 59 12.94 -2.01 -12.77
C SER A 59 13.90 -1.42 -11.73
N ALA A 60 15.03 -2.08 -11.49
CA ALA A 60 16.06 -1.60 -10.56
C ALA A 60 16.61 -0.20 -10.96
N LYS A 61 16.66 0.12 -12.26
CA LYS A 61 17.14 1.41 -12.77
C LYS A 61 16.30 2.62 -12.35
N GLN A 62 15.03 2.42 -11.97
CA GLN A 62 14.13 3.50 -11.56
C GLN A 62 14.28 3.87 -10.08
N VAL A 63 14.84 2.98 -9.26
CA VAL A 63 14.82 3.09 -7.79
C VAL A 63 15.45 4.39 -7.30
N GLU A 64 16.64 4.74 -7.78
CA GLU A 64 17.35 5.95 -7.36
C GLU A 64 16.56 7.22 -7.67
N SER A 65 16.02 7.35 -8.89
CA SER A 65 15.27 8.54 -9.30
C SER A 65 13.95 8.69 -8.55
N ILE A 66 13.26 7.57 -8.30
CA ILE A 66 12.01 7.54 -7.52
C ILE A 66 12.28 7.96 -6.07
N ASN A 67 13.28 7.37 -5.43
CA ASN A 67 13.61 7.67 -4.04
C ASN A 67 14.11 9.10 -3.85
N SER A 68 14.90 9.63 -4.81
CA SER A 68 15.34 11.02 -4.81
C SER A 68 14.16 12.00 -4.92
N MET A 69 13.14 11.69 -5.73
CA MET A 69 11.92 12.46 -5.83
C MET A 69 11.10 12.36 -4.52
N ALA A 70 10.93 11.14 -4.00
CA ALA A 70 10.21 10.90 -2.76
C ALA A 70 10.79 11.71 -1.60
N ALA A 71 12.12 11.70 -1.42
CA ALA A 71 12.82 12.46 -0.39
C ALA A 71 12.58 13.98 -0.46
N LYS A 72 12.44 14.54 -1.68
CA LYS A 72 12.17 15.98 -1.88
C LYS A 72 10.75 16.39 -1.53
N ILE A 73 9.78 15.50 -1.72
CA ILE A 73 8.34 15.82 -1.59
C ILE A 73 7.81 15.40 -0.22
N ASN A 74 8.43 14.38 0.39
CA ASN A 74 8.00 13.85 1.67
C ASN A 74 7.87 14.93 2.75
N GLY A 75 6.73 14.93 3.46
CA GLY A 75 6.43 15.90 4.52
C GLY A 75 5.87 17.25 4.04
N THR A 76 5.70 17.48 2.72
CA THR A 76 5.12 18.72 2.19
C THR A 76 3.61 18.58 2.02
N ASP A 77 2.83 19.59 2.43
CA ASP A 77 1.39 19.72 2.17
C ASP A 77 0.57 18.45 2.51
N GLY A 78 0.93 17.75 3.57
CA GLY A 78 0.24 16.50 3.98
C GLY A 78 0.63 15.25 3.18
N ILE A 79 1.60 15.37 2.27
CA ILE A 79 2.11 14.24 1.48
C ILE A 79 3.15 13.45 2.29
N ILE A 80 2.99 12.15 2.35
CA ILE A 80 3.92 11.22 2.98
C ILE A 80 4.35 10.22 1.91
N TYR A 81 5.63 9.89 1.88
CA TYR A 81 6.15 8.96 0.87
C TYR A 81 6.74 7.70 1.48
N ALA A 82 6.49 6.56 0.83
CA ALA A 82 7.33 5.38 0.95
C ALA A 82 8.48 5.46 -0.06
N GLY A 83 9.55 4.72 0.19
CA GLY A 83 10.58 4.46 -0.80
C GLY A 83 10.17 3.34 -1.76
N ALA A 84 10.85 3.27 -2.89
CA ALA A 84 10.76 2.17 -3.83
C ALA A 84 12.02 1.30 -3.77
N ILE A 85 11.85 0.00 -3.99
CA ILE A 85 12.94 -0.95 -4.16
C ILE A 85 12.53 -2.02 -5.19
N HIS A 86 13.51 -2.64 -5.83
CA HIS A 86 13.26 -3.71 -6.80
C HIS A 86 14.05 -4.97 -6.41
N PRO A 87 13.51 -6.18 -6.59
CA PRO A 87 14.18 -7.43 -6.19
C PRO A 87 15.53 -7.67 -6.88
N GLN A 88 15.75 -7.06 -8.05
CA GLN A 88 17.02 -7.13 -8.79
C GLN A 88 18.05 -6.07 -8.37
N CYS A 89 17.81 -5.29 -7.31
CA CYS A 89 18.81 -4.38 -6.79
C CYS A 89 19.93 -5.15 -6.09
N GLU A 90 21.18 -4.87 -6.45
CA GLU A 90 22.35 -5.48 -5.81
C GLU A 90 22.70 -4.81 -4.47
N ASN A 91 22.52 -3.48 -4.40
CA ASN A 91 22.86 -2.62 -3.27
C ASN A 91 21.67 -2.35 -2.33
N VAL A 92 20.96 -3.41 -1.93
CA VAL A 92 19.73 -3.33 -1.12
C VAL A 92 19.94 -2.52 0.16
N GLU A 93 21.06 -2.74 0.88
CA GLU A 93 21.31 -2.09 2.15
C GLU A 93 21.49 -0.58 1.99
N GLU A 94 22.28 -0.14 1.02
CA GLU A 94 22.50 1.28 0.71
C GLU A 94 21.19 2.00 0.34
N ILE A 95 20.32 1.34 -0.45
CA ILE A 95 19.00 1.88 -0.82
C ILE A 95 18.14 2.05 0.43
N LEU A 96 18.11 1.05 1.31
CA LEU A 96 17.32 1.11 2.53
C LEU A 96 17.86 2.12 3.54
N ASP A 97 19.19 2.30 3.62
CA ASP A 97 19.80 3.35 4.42
C ASP A 97 19.43 4.74 3.91
N PHE A 98 19.49 4.98 2.58
CA PHE A 98 19.01 6.22 1.98
C PHE A 98 17.54 6.49 2.28
N ILE A 99 16.66 5.49 2.17
CA ILE A 99 15.23 5.59 2.47
C ILE A 99 15.04 6.02 3.93
N LYS A 100 15.75 5.38 4.86
CA LYS A 100 15.69 5.69 6.29
C LYS A 100 16.18 7.09 6.61
N GLU A 101 17.35 7.47 6.10
CA GLU A 101 18.00 8.77 6.33
C GLU A 101 17.17 9.93 5.72
N SER A 102 16.47 9.67 4.59
CA SER A 102 15.55 10.62 3.98
C SER A 102 14.22 10.78 4.72
N GLY A 103 14.01 10.07 5.82
CA GLY A 103 12.79 10.15 6.62
C GLY A 103 11.57 9.49 5.96
N LEU A 104 11.76 8.65 4.97
CA LEU A 104 10.70 7.82 4.39
C LEU A 104 10.37 6.68 5.37
N PHE A 105 9.07 6.41 5.57
CA PHE A 105 8.64 5.51 6.65
C PHE A 105 8.83 4.02 6.34
N GLY A 106 8.97 3.66 5.08
CA GLY A 106 8.98 2.28 4.62
C GLY A 106 9.22 2.16 3.13
N ILE A 107 8.94 0.99 2.61
CA ILE A 107 9.10 0.65 1.19
C ILE A 107 7.80 0.14 0.60
N LYS A 108 7.59 0.40 -0.70
CA LYS A 108 6.55 -0.26 -1.53
C LYS A 108 7.20 -1.26 -2.46
N ILE A 109 6.61 -2.45 -2.51
CA ILE A 109 6.90 -3.48 -3.51
C ILE A 109 5.61 -3.89 -4.23
N HIS A 110 5.75 -4.40 -5.44
CA HIS A 110 4.62 -4.86 -6.25
C HIS A 110 5.03 -6.10 -7.04
N PRO A 111 4.83 -7.30 -6.49
CA PRO A 111 5.32 -8.55 -7.06
C PRO A 111 5.01 -8.73 -8.55
N ASP A 112 3.76 -8.48 -8.96
CA ASP A 112 3.32 -8.66 -10.35
C ASP A 112 4.06 -7.72 -11.33
N TYR A 113 4.17 -6.43 -11.01
CA TYR A 113 4.90 -5.45 -11.84
C TYR A 113 6.42 -5.57 -11.75
N GLN A 114 6.94 -6.27 -10.76
CA GLN A 114 8.37 -6.53 -10.58
C GLN A 114 8.79 -7.92 -11.06
N GLY A 115 7.81 -8.77 -11.46
CA GLY A 115 8.05 -10.05 -12.10
C GLY A 115 8.58 -11.15 -11.19
N GLU A 116 8.37 -11.02 -9.87
CA GLU A 116 8.86 -11.99 -8.86
C GLU A 116 7.74 -12.38 -7.91
N ARG A 117 7.76 -13.60 -7.39
CA ARG A 117 6.82 -14.06 -6.37
C ARG A 117 7.18 -13.47 -5.01
N PHE A 118 6.16 -13.10 -4.23
CA PHE A 118 6.33 -12.41 -2.95
C PHE A 118 7.22 -13.16 -1.94
N ASP A 119 7.22 -14.47 -1.99
CA ASP A 119 8.01 -15.35 -1.11
C ASP A 119 9.38 -15.73 -1.68
N CYS A 120 9.85 -15.08 -2.74
CA CYS A 120 11.18 -15.32 -3.29
C CYS A 120 12.29 -14.82 -2.34
N ALA A 121 13.48 -15.42 -2.47
CA ALA A 121 14.62 -15.11 -1.61
C ALA A 121 15.02 -13.62 -1.62
N ALA A 122 14.83 -12.92 -2.76
CA ALA A 122 15.15 -11.51 -2.89
C ALA A 122 14.23 -10.65 -2.01
N TYR A 123 12.92 -10.87 -2.04
CA TYR A 123 11.98 -10.14 -1.20
C TYR A 123 12.14 -10.48 0.28
N ILE A 124 12.38 -11.75 0.63
CA ILE A 124 12.67 -12.15 2.02
C ILE A 124 13.90 -11.39 2.54
N LYS A 125 14.97 -11.29 1.74
CA LYS A 125 16.15 -10.48 2.10
C LYS A 125 15.80 -9.01 2.27
N ILE A 126 15.08 -8.41 1.32
CA ILE A 126 14.68 -6.99 1.36
C ILE A 126 13.84 -6.69 2.61
N MET A 127 12.81 -7.49 2.89
CA MET A 127 11.95 -7.30 4.06
C MET A 127 12.71 -7.44 5.38
N LYS A 128 13.61 -8.41 5.46
CA LYS A 128 14.49 -8.59 6.63
C LYS A 128 15.37 -7.37 6.88
N GLU A 129 16.03 -6.85 5.83
CA GLU A 129 16.90 -5.68 5.93
C GLU A 129 16.11 -4.38 6.19
N ALA A 130 14.92 -4.24 5.61
CA ALA A 130 14.00 -3.14 5.90
C ALA A 130 13.56 -3.15 7.39
N ALA A 131 13.18 -4.32 7.91
CA ALA A 131 12.75 -4.47 9.30
C ALA A 131 13.85 -4.14 10.33
N LYS A 132 15.12 -4.46 10.03
CA LYS A 132 16.28 -4.07 10.86
C LYS A 132 16.45 -2.56 10.97
N ARG A 133 16.04 -1.83 9.95
CA ARG A 133 16.07 -0.36 9.87
C ARG A 133 14.80 0.29 10.42
N ASP A 134 13.88 -0.52 10.96
CA ASP A 134 12.56 -0.09 11.41
C ASP A 134 11.74 0.59 10.28
N LEU A 135 11.88 0.06 9.07
CA LEU A 135 11.10 0.41 7.89
C LEU A 135 9.94 -0.58 7.71
N ILE A 136 8.79 -0.04 7.33
CA ILE A 136 7.58 -0.82 7.01
C ILE A 136 7.67 -1.30 5.56
N THR A 137 7.17 -2.50 5.29
CA THR A 137 6.95 -2.98 3.92
C THR A 137 5.47 -2.91 3.57
N VAL A 138 5.13 -2.24 2.48
CA VAL A 138 3.79 -2.25 1.88
C VAL A 138 3.87 -3.02 0.57
N THR A 139 3.04 -4.05 0.41
CA THR A 139 3.00 -4.87 -0.81
C THR A 139 1.61 -4.87 -1.44
N HIS A 140 1.54 -4.94 -2.77
CA HIS A 140 0.35 -5.42 -3.45
C HIS A 140 0.06 -6.85 -2.99
N ALA A 141 -1.21 -7.21 -2.81
CA ALA A 141 -1.62 -8.55 -2.40
C ALA A 141 -2.87 -9.01 -3.16
N GLY A 142 -2.90 -10.29 -3.51
CA GLY A 142 -3.95 -10.90 -4.31
C GLY A 142 -3.76 -10.72 -5.81
N VAL A 143 -4.87 -10.79 -6.53
CA VAL A 143 -4.91 -10.67 -8.00
C VAL A 143 -4.67 -9.22 -8.42
N ASP A 144 -3.68 -8.97 -9.26
CA ASP A 144 -3.58 -7.69 -9.98
C ASP A 144 -4.42 -7.76 -11.25
N ILE A 145 -5.31 -6.76 -11.43
CA ILE A 145 -6.23 -6.71 -12.60
C ILE A 145 -5.52 -6.58 -13.95
N GLY A 146 -4.27 -6.17 -13.95
CA GLY A 146 -3.41 -6.15 -15.15
C GLY A 146 -2.65 -7.46 -15.39
N TYR A 147 -2.68 -8.41 -14.44
CA TYR A 147 -2.05 -9.73 -14.50
C TYR A 147 -2.92 -10.81 -13.85
N PRO A 148 -4.18 -11.00 -14.32
CA PRO A 148 -5.17 -11.82 -13.61
C PRO A 148 -4.84 -13.31 -13.59
N ASP A 149 -4.02 -13.79 -14.52
CA ASP A 149 -3.76 -15.23 -14.73
C ASP A 149 -2.61 -15.77 -13.87
N ASP A 150 -1.79 -14.91 -13.28
CA ASP A 150 -0.63 -15.33 -12.45
C ASP A 150 -0.47 -14.43 -11.22
N VAL A 151 -0.93 -14.88 -10.08
CA VAL A 151 -0.94 -14.11 -8.82
C VAL A 151 0.40 -14.26 -8.11
N HIS A 152 1.12 -13.14 -7.96
CA HIS A 152 2.46 -13.13 -7.38
C HIS A 152 2.51 -12.87 -5.87
N CYS A 153 1.37 -12.59 -5.22
CA CYS A 153 1.27 -12.43 -3.77
C CYS A 153 -0.02 -13.05 -3.24
N THR A 154 -0.05 -14.38 -3.12
CA THR A 154 -1.18 -15.13 -2.55
C THR A 154 -1.12 -15.16 -1.01
N PRO A 155 -2.22 -15.44 -0.31
CA PRO A 155 -2.22 -15.67 1.13
C PRO A 155 -1.22 -16.75 1.58
N ASP A 156 -1.02 -17.84 0.82
CA ASP A 156 -0.03 -18.87 1.15
C ASP A 156 1.40 -18.36 1.08
N MET A 157 1.74 -17.52 0.08
CA MET A 157 3.06 -16.87 0.02
C MET A 157 3.27 -15.92 1.20
N VAL A 158 2.22 -15.20 1.64
CA VAL A 158 2.29 -14.36 2.83
C VAL A 158 2.58 -15.21 4.07
N ILE A 159 1.92 -16.34 4.26
CA ILE A 159 2.19 -17.27 5.37
C ILE A 159 3.64 -17.73 5.33
N HIS A 160 4.15 -18.15 4.16
CA HIS A 160 5.54 -18.58 4.01
C HIS A 160 6.53 -17.49 4.40
N VAL A 161 6.27 -16.23 4.02
CA VAL A 161 7.09 -15.06 4.42
C VAL A 161 7.02 -14.81 5.93
N LEU A 162 5.83 -14.86 6.53
CA LEU A 162 5.65 -14.67 7.97
C LEU A 162 6.37 -15.75 8.78
N ASP A 163 6.33 -16.99 8.34
CA ASP A 163 7.04 -18.11 8.98
C ASP A 163 8.56 -17.94 8.85
N SER A 164 9.04 -17.56 7.65
CA SER A 164 10.46 -17.34 7.37
C SER A 164 11.08 -16.17 8.14
N LEU A 165 10.28 -15.15 8.48
CA LEU A 165 10.70 -13.91 9.13
C LEU A 165 9.98 -13.67 10.47
N SER A 166 9.52 -14.75 11.11
CA SER A 166 8.80 -14.70 12.38
C SER A 166 9.58 -13.90 13.45
N GLY A 167 8.88 -12.99 14.12
CA GLY A 167 9.46 -12.08 15.11
C GLY A 167 10.30 -10.93 14.52
N ILE A 168 10.57 -10.93 13.21
CA ILE A 168 11.37 -9.88 12.54
C ILE A 168 10.47 -8.83 11.90
N ILE A 169 9.44 -9.30 11.15
CA ILE A 169 8.52 -8.42 10.41
C ILE A 169 7.14 -8.26 11.07
N ASP A 170 6.95 -8.81 12.25
CA ASP A 170 5.68 -8.74 12.96
C ASP A 170 5.20 -7.29 13.12
N ASN A 171 3.99 -7.01 12.61
CA ASN A 171 3.41 -5.68 12.55
C ASN A 171 4.20 -4.64 11.71
N LYS A 172 5.07 -5.08 10.82
CA LYS A 172 5.82 -4.23 9.87
C LYS A 172 5.46 -4.51 8.41
N LEU A 173 4.51 -5.41 8.17
CA LEU A 173 4.00 -5.73 6.83
C LEU A 173 2.58 -5.20 6.67
N VAL A 174 2.35 -4.46 5.59
CA VAL A 174 1.03 -4.01 5.13
C VAL A 174 0.70 -4.72 3.84
N LEU A 175 -0.39 -5.44 3.83
CA LEU A 175 -0.95 -6.12 2.66
C LEU A 175 -2.07 -5.25 2.08
N ALA A 176 -1.90 -4.78 0.86
CA ALA A 176 -2.90 -3.98 0.18
C ALA A 176 -4.19 -4.77 -0.10
N HIS A 177 -5.26 -4.05 -0.41
CA HIS A 177 -6.51 -4.61 -0.92
C HIS A 177 -7.13 -5.64 0.02
N MET A 178 -7.25 -5.27 1.32
CA MET A 178 -7.75 -6.14 2.40
C MET A 178 -6.98 -7.45 2.57
N GLY A 179 -5.68 -7.45 2.20
CA GLY A 179 -4.81 -8.62 2.31
C GLY A 179 -4.82 -9.55 1.10
N GLY A 180 -5.67 -9.30 0.10
CA GLY A 180 -5.74 -10.12 -1.10
C GLY A 180 -6.89 -9.73 -2.02
N CYS A 181 -6.61 -8.88 -3.02
CA CYS A 181 -7.58 -8.56 -4.06
C CYS A 181 -8.11 -9.84 -4.70
N ASP A 182 -9.43 -9.95 -4.87
CA ASP A 182 -10.17 -11.09 -5.43
C ASP A 182 -9.98 -12.45 -4.70
N LEU A 183 -9.36 -12.44 -3.49
CA LEU A 183 -9.12 -13.63 -2.65
C LEU A 183 -9.69 -13.49 -1.22
N PRO A 184 -10.86 -12.88 -0.99
CA PRO A 184 -11.33 -12.55 0.37
C PRO A 184 -11.57 -13.77 1.26
N ASP A 185 -11.98 -14.90 0.71
CA ASP A 185 -12.22 -16.12 1.49
C ASP A 185 -10.91 -16.74 1.97
N GLU A 186 -9.86 -16.73 1.15
CA GLU A 186 -8.53 -17.18 1.55
C GLU A 186 -7.89 -16.24 2.59
N VAL A 187 -8.12 -14.93 2.48
CA VAL A 187 -7.69 -13.96 3.49
C VAL A 187 -8.36 -14.24 4.83
N LEU A 188 -9.68 -14.48 4.82
CA LEU A 188 -10.44 -14.84 6.04
C LEU A 188 -9.91 -16.10 6.70
N GLU A 189 -9.57 -17.11 5.91
CA GLU A 189 -9.09 -18.39 6.40
C GLU A 189 -7.65 -18.31 6.92
N LYS A 190 -6.75 -17.64 6.20
CA LYS A 190 -5.30 -17.77 6.40
C LYS A 190 -4.66 -16.56 7.07
N LEU A 191 -5.13 -15.33 6.80
CA LEU A 191 -4.44 -14.10 7.19
C LEU A 191 -5.10 -13.33 8.33
N VAL A 192 -6.40 -13.53 8.58
CA VAL A 192 -7.07 -12.89 9.71
C VAL A 192 -6.41 -13.29 11.03
N GLY A 193 -6.14 -12.30 11.90
CA GLY A 193 -5.46 -12.49 13.17
C GLY A 193 -3.94 -12.58 13.10
N LYS A 194 -3.33 -12.61 11.92
CA LYS A 194 -1.87 -12.59 11.77
C LYS A 194 -1.27 -11.22 12.11
N PRO A 195 0.04 -11.13 12.43
CA PRO A 195 0.71 -9.88 12.80
C PRO A 195 1.02 -8.97 11.59
N VAL A 196 0.02 -8.68 10.77
CA VAL A 196 0.08 -7.83 9.57
C VAL A 196 -0.98 -6.75 9.63
N TYR A 197 -0.82 -5.70 8.83
CA TYR A 197 -1.85 -4.70 8.57
C TYR A 197 -2.51 -4.96 7.22
N PHE A 198 -3.80 -4.64 7.10
CA PHE A 198 -4.49 -4.57 5.81
C PHE A 198 -4.85 -3.13 5.48
N ASP A 199 -4.76 -2.75 4.22
CA ASP A 199 -5.35 -1.50 3.75
C ASP A 199 -6.65 -1.75 2.96
N THR A 200 -7.53 -0.75 2.93
CA THR A 200 -8.86 -0.86 2.32
C THR A 200 -8.88 -0.55 0.83
N SER A 201 -7.72 -0.30 0.23
CA SER A 201 -7.60 0.19 -1.13
C SER A 201 -8.28 -0.71 -2.16
N PHE A 202 -8.89 -0.10 -3.18
CA PHE A 202 -9.49 -0.72 -4.35
C PHE A 202 -10.70 -1.63 -4.13
N VAL A 203 -10.80 -2.37 -3.02
CA VAL A 203 -11.77 -3.49 -2.87
C VAL A 203 -13.04 -3.17 -2.09
N LEU A 204 -13.11 -2.02 -1.39
CA LEU A 204 -14.26 -1.71 -0.50
C LEU A 204 -15.61 -1.72 -1.18
N ASP A 205 -15.69 -1.21 -2.40
CA ASP A 205 -16.94 -1.15 -3.15
C ASP A 205 -17.20 -2.39 -4.02
N ARG A 206 -16.21 -3.29 -4.10
CA ARG A 206 -16.32 -4.57 -4.81
C ARG A 206 -16.84 -5.69 -3.88
N TYR A 207 -16.39 -5.68 -2.62
CA TYR A 207 -16.67 -6.74 -1.64
C TYR A 207 -17.08 -6.17 -0.28
N THR A 208 -18.00 -5.22 -0.27
CA THR A 208 -18.40 -4.43 0.93
C THR A 208 -18.60 -5.28 2.17
N GLU A 209 -19.41 -6.34 2.09
CA GLU A 209 -19.70 -7.19 3.24
C GLU A 209 -18.51 -8.07 3.66
N LYS A 210 -17.71 -8.56 2.70
CA LYS A 210 -16.50 -9.33 3.00
C LYS A 210 -15.43 -8.45 3.63
N CYS A 211 -15.26 -7.22 3.18
CA CYS A 211 -14.36 -6.25 3.80
C CYS A 211 -14.77 -5.96 5.25
N ARG A 212 -16.06 -5.79 5.51
CA ARG A 212 -16.59 -5.65 6.86
C ARG A 212 -16.25 -6.86 7.73
N GLU A 213 -16.53 -8.07 7.25
CA GLU A 213 -16.23 -9.32 7.95
C GLU A 213 -14.74 -9.46 8.30
N ILE A 214 -13.85 -9.11 7.34
CA ILE A 214 -12.41 -9.13 7.55
C ILE A 214 -12.02 -8.13 8.64
N ILE A 215 -12.54 -6.89 8.61
CA ILE A 215 -12.26 -5.87 9.63
C ILE A 215 -12.70 -6.34 11.02
N GLU A 216 -13.91 -6.86 11.14
CA GLU A 216 -14.46 -7.35 12.42
C GLU A 216 -13.62 -8.48 13.02
N LYS A 217 -13.14 -9.41 12.19
CA LYS A 217 -12.36 -10.59 12.63
C LYS A 217 -10.86 -10.30 12.81
N HIS A 218 -10.27 -9.42 11.98
CA HIS A 218 -8.85 -9.07 12.07
C HIS A 218 -8.57 -8.04 13.15
N GLY A 219 -9.56 -7.19 13.43
CA GLY A 219 -9.51 -6.09 14.39
C GLY A 219 -9.15 -4.74 13.77
N ALA A 220 -9.94 -3.72 14.11
CA ALA A 220 -9.75 -2.36 13.61
C ALA A 220 -8.36 -1.76 13.89
N ASP A 221 -7.62 -2.31 14.86
CA ASP A 221 -6.27 -1.88 15.23
C ASP A 221 -5.21 -2.09 14.13
N LYS A 222 -5.51 -2.90 13.13
CA LYS A 222 -4.60 -3.26 12.04
C LYS A 222 -5.17 -2.99 10.66
N ILE A 223 -6.18 -2.14 10.58
CA ILE A 223 -6.77 -1.71 9.30
C ILE A 223 -6.37 -0.26 9.02
N LEU A 224 -6.01 0.01 7.79
CA LEU A 224 -5.61 1.33 7.29
C LEU A 224 -6.61 1.77 6.23
N PHE A 225 -7.21 2.95 6.39
CA PHE A 225 -8.02 3.54 5.35
C PHE A 225 -7.15 3.87 4.13
N ALA A 226 -7.58 3.45 2.96
CA ALA A 226 -6.85 3.62 1.72
C ALA A 226 -7.80 3.54 0.52
N THR A 227 -7.47 4.25 -0.56
CA THR A 227 -8.32 4.30 -1.75
C THR A 227 -7.72 3.64 -2.97
N ASP A 228 -6.40 3.54 -3.05
CA ASP A 228 -5.69 3.24 -4.29
C ASP A 228 -5.85 4.35 -5.34
N TYR A 229 -5.88 5.63 -4.90
CA TYR A 229 -5.94 6.74 -5.85
C TYR A 229 -4.88 6.57 -6.95
N PRO A 230 -5.22 6.67 -8.22
CA PRO A 230 -6.46 7.25 -8.77
C PRO A 230 -7.57 6.24 -9.11
N TRP A 231 -7.53 5.00 -8.63
CA TRP A 231 -8.42 3.92 -9.11
C TRP A 231 -9.75 3.82 -8.36
N SER A 232 -9.94 4.57 -7.27
CA SER A 232 -11.19 4.55 -6.50
C SER A 232 -11.67 5.96 -6.13
N ASP A 233 -12.96 6.06 -5.81
CA ASP A 233 -13.59 7.27 -5.31
C ASP A 233 -13.43 7.37 -3.79
N ALA A 234 -12.61 8.30 -3.33
CA ALA A 234 -12.30 8.49 -1.91
C ALA A 234 -13.56 8.79 -1.06
N LYS A 235 -14.48 9.61 -1.59
CA LYS A 235 -15.71 9.92 -0.87
C LYS A 235 -16.56 8.67 -0.66
N LYS A 236 -16.72 7.86 -1.70
CA LYS A 236 -17.45 6.59 -1.64
C LYS A 236 -16.86 5.64 -0.59
N PHE A 237 -15.52 5.54 -0.54
CA PHE A 237 -14.83 4.67 0.41
C PHE A 237 -15.01 5.14 1.86
N VAL A 238 -14.93 6.46 2.11
CA VAL A 238 -15.24 7.04 3.43
C VAL A 238 -16.68 6.71 3.86
N ASP A 239 -17.65 6.87 2.94
CA ASP A 239 -19.05 6.61 3.22
C ASP A 239 -19.30 5.11 3.52
N ILE A 240 -18.63 4.20 2.80
CA ILE A 240 -18.72 2.74 3.06
C ILE A 240 -18.21 2.41 4.47
N ILE A 241 -17.00 2.83 4.86
CA ILE A 241 -16.46 2.56 6.20
C ILE A 241 -17.39 3.10 7.29
N ARG A 242 -17.91 4.31 7.13
CA ARG A 242 -18.86 4.90 8.07
C ARG A 242 -20.18 4.13 8.17
N SER A 243 -20.62 3.51 7.09
CA SER A 243 -21.87 2.73 7.04
C SER A 243 -21.78 1.40 7.80
N TYR A 244 -20.58 0.91 8.10
CA TYR A 244 -20.37 -0.35 8.83
C TYR A 244 -20.83 -0.28 10.31
N GLY A 245 -21.02 0.92 10.85
CA GLY A 245 -21.51 1.11 12.22
C GLY A 245 -20.47 0.84 13.32
N PHE A 246 -19.20 0.88 12.97
CA PHE A 246 -18.11 0.78 13.93
C PHE A 246 -18.14 1.93 14.94
N SER A 247 -17.66 1.68 16.15
CA SER A 247 -17.52 2.70 17.19
C SER A 247 -16.64 3.87 16.72
N LYS A 248 -16.75 5.01 17.41
CA LYS A 248 -15.88 6.16 17.11
C LYS A 248 -14.39 5.81 17.21
N ASP A 249 -14.00 4.99 18.19
CA ASP A 249 -12.58 4.61 18.36
C ASP A 249 -12.11 3.71 17.22
N GLU A 250 -12.90 2.73 16.78
CA GLU A 250 -12.59 1.89 15.64
C GLU A 250 -12.49 2.70 14.35
N ASN A 251 -13.43 3.61 14.09
CA ASN A 251 -13.35 4.52 12.96
C ASN A 251 -12.09 5.41 13.02
N ASP A 252 -11.77 5.98 14.19
CA ASP A 252 -10.55 6.78 14.37
C ASP A 252 -9.27 5.95 14.12
N LYS A 253 -9.25 4.68 14.52
CA LYS A 253 -8.14 3.74 14.24
C LYS A 253 -7.98 3.52 12.74
N ILE A 254 -9.05 3.15 12.06
CA ILE A 254 -9.04 2.88 10.62
C ILE A 254 -8.65 4.14 9.83
N PHE A 255 -9.28 5.29 10.12
CA PHE A 255 -9.08 6.49 9.33
C PHE A 255 -7.72 7.17 9.55
N PHE A 256 -7.10 7.08 10.74
CA PHE A 256 -5.83 7.77 10.95
C PHE A 256 -4.91 7.24 12.06
N LYS A 257 -5.42 6.73 13.22
CA LYS A 257 -4.54 6.41 14.35
C LYS A 257 -3.52 5.32 13.99
N ASN A 258 -3.96 4.29 13.26
CA ASN A 258 -3.07 3.21 12.81
C ASN A 258 -2.00 3.73 11.86
N ALA A 259 -2.39 4.57 10.89
CA ALA A 259 -1.45 5.19 9.94
C ALA A 259 -0.42 6.07 10.66
N VAL A 260 -0.88 6.91 11.61
CA VAL A 260 0.00 7.76 12.44
C VAL A 260 1.01 6.92 13.21
N LYS A 261 0.56 5.86 13.85
CA LYS A 261 1.42 4.94 14.62
C LYS A 261 2.42 4.22 13.72
N LEU A 262 1.94 3.65 12.62
CA LEU A 262 2.73 2.77 11.75
C LEU A 262 3.79 3.54 10.97
N ALA A 263 3.41 4.65 10.34
CA ALA A 263 4.30 5.48 9.53
C ALA A 263 4.94 6.64 10.32
N LYS A 264 4.76 6.69 11.66
CA LYS A 264 5.32 7.73 12.54
C LYS A 264 5.00 9.15 12.08
N ILE A 265 3.77 9.35 11.60
CA ILE A 265 3.30 10.62 11.06
C ILE A 265 3.16 11.64 12.18
N LYS A 266 3.75 12.81 11.98
CA LYS A 266 3.64 13.96 12.90
C LYS A 266 2.42 14.83 12.59
#